data_1a26d858d9b653e1f21895e2465a97f7
#
_entry.id   1a26d858d9b653e1f21895e2465a97f7
#
_cell.length_a   1.000
_cell.length_b   1.000
_cell.length_c   1.000
_cell.angle_alpha   90.00
_cell.angle_beta   90.00
_cell.angle_gamma   90.00
#
_symmetry.space_group_name_H-M   'P 1'
#
loop_
_entity.id
_entity.type
_entity.pdbx_description
1 polymer ?
#
loop_
_entity_poly.entity_id
_entity_poly.type
_entity_poly.pdbx_seq_one_letter_code
_entity_poly.pdbx_strand_id
1 'polypeptide(L)' 'MAKKVLVVDDEKLIVKGIRFSLEQDGMEVDCAYDGEEALEMAHNKQYDIILLDIMLPKLDGFQV' A
#
# COMPACT_ATOMS: atom_id res chain seq x y z
N MET A 1 -3.98 6.94 19.03
CA MET A 1 -4.17 7.44 17.74
C MET A 1 -3.79 6.43 16.71
N ALA A 2 -4.59 6.33 15.69
CA ALA A 2 -4.36 5.33 14.68
C ALA A 2 -3.28 5.79 13.73
N LYS A 3 -2.43 4.88 13.33
CA LYS A 3 -1.47 5.20 12.30
C LYS A 3 -2.12 5.12 10.95
N LYS A 4 -1.67 5.94 10.04
CA LYS A 4 -2.21 5.97 8.70
C LYS A 4 -1.28 5.24 7.77
N VAL A 5 -1.83 4.31 7.01
CA VAL A 5 -1.05 3.46 6.11
C VAL A 5 -1.62 3.60 4.72
N LEU A 6 -0.74 3.76 3.75
CA LEU A 6 -1.13 3.74 2.35
C LEU A 6 -0.58 2.46 1.75
N VAL A 7 -1.47 1.63 1.20
CA VAL A 7 -1.08 0.39 0.57
C VAL A 7 -1.17 0.56 -0.93
N VAL A 8 -0.09 0.28 -1.62
CA VAL A 8 -0.02 0.46 -3.07
C VAL A 8 0.24 -0.88 -3.73
N ASP A 9 -0.70 -1.33 -4.54
CA ASP A 9 -0.57 -2.61 -5.22
C ASP A 9 -1.62 -2.61 -6.33
N ASP A 10 -1.31 -3.19 -7.47
CA ASP A 10 -2.28 -3.24 -8.55
C ASP A 10 -3.21 -4.45 -8.44
N GLU A 11 -2.96 -5.34 -7.49
CA GLU A 11 -3.82 -6.50 -7.27
C GLU A 11 -4.82 -6.19 -6.18
N LYS A 12 -6.05 -5.98 -6.57
CA LYS A 12 -7.07 -5.56 -5.62
C LYS A 12 -7.30 -6.55 -4.50
N LEU A 13 -7.21 -7.83 -4.81
CA LEU A 13 -7.43 -8.84 -3.79
C LEU A 13 -6.34 -8.81 -2.73
N ILE A 14 -5.11 -8.56 -3.15
CA ILE A 14 -4.01 -8.46 -2.21
C ILE A 14 -4.17 -7.23 -1.34
N VAL A 15 -4.53 -6.12 -1.95
CA VAL A 15 -4.75 -4.90 -1.22
C VAL A 15 -5.84 -5.09 -0.17
N LYS A 16 -6.91 -5.76 -0.56
CA LYS A 16 -8.00 -5.98 0.35
C LYS A 16 -7.57 -6.80 1.55
N GLY A 17 -6.76 -7.82 1.33
CA GLY A 17 -6.28 -8.65 2.42
C GLY A 17 -5.36 -7.89 3.36
N ILE A 18 -4.46 -7.11 2.81
CA ILE A 18 -3.55 -6.32 3.61
C ILE A 18 -4.33 -5.27 4.41
N ARG A 19 -5.27 -4.62 3.75
CA ARG A 19 -6.08 -3.61 4.41
C ARG A 19 -6.84 -4.22 5.59
N PHE A 20 -7.45 -5.38 5.38
CA PHE A 20 -8.20 -6.02 6.43
C PHE A 20 -7.29 -6.31 7.62
N SER A 21 -6.13 -6.83 7.36
CA SER A 21 -5.19 -7.18 8.40
C SER A 21 -4.75 -5.95 9.19
N LEU A 22 -4.44 -4.87 8.50
CA LEU A 22 -3.99 -3.67 9.18
C LEU A 22 -5.11 -2.99 9.94
N GLU A 23 -6.31 -3.04 9.40
CA GLU A 23 -7.44 -2.45 10.11
C GLU A 23 -7.75 -3.21 11.40
N GLN A 24 -7.49 -4.50 11.39
CA GLN A 24 -7.65 -5.28 12.59
C GLN A 24 -6.71 -4.80 13.69
N ASP A 25 -5.58 -4.26 13.30
CA ASP A 25 -4.62 -3.73 14.27
C ASP A 25 -4.93 -2.28 14.64
N GLY A 26 -6.04 -1.75 14.17
CA GLY A 26 -6.43 -0.40 14.55
C GLY A 26 -5.84 0.68 13.68
N MET A 27 -5.29 0.35 12.54
CA MET A 27 -4.71 1.35 11.66
C MET A 27 -5.74 1.85 10.67
N GLU A 28 -5.53 3.08 10.20
CA GLU A 28 -6.33 3.63 9.13
C GLU A 28 -5.62 3.32 7.83
N VAL A 29 -6.31 2.70 6.90
CA VAL A 29 -5.68 2.23 5.68
C VAL A 29 -6.33 2.84 4.47
N ASP A 30 -5.52 3.44 3.61
CA ASP A 30 -5.97 3.88 2.30
C ASP A 30 -5.30 3.01 1.26
N CYS A 31 -5.91 2.90 0.10
CA CYS A 31 -5.40 2.03 -0.94
C CYS A 31 -5.18 2.81 -2.21
N ALA A 32 -4.10 2.49 -2.89
CA ALA A 32 -3.83 3.02 -4.20
C ALA A 32 -3.49 1.85 -5.10
N TYR A 33 -3.87 1.93 -6.36
CA TYR A 33 -3.70 0.80 -7.25
C TYR A 33 -2.66 1.02 -8.33
N ASP A 34 -2.04 2.18 -8.34
CA ASP A 34 -0.91 2.42 -9.21
C ASP A 34 -0.06 3.54 -8.63
N GLY A 35 1.08 3.77 -9.24
CA GLY A 35 2.03 4.72 -8.70
C GLY A 35 1.56 6.16 -8.75
N GLU A 36 0.81 6.51 -9.79
CA GLU A 36 0.31 7.86 -9.91
C GLU A 36 -0.71 8.15 -8.83
N GLU A 37 -1.60 7.22 -8.61
CA GLU A 37 -2.59 7.38 -7.57
C GLU A 37 -1.91 7.47 -6.21
N ALA A 38 -0.90 6.65 -5.99
CA ALA A 38 -0.18 6.65 -4.73
C ALA A 38 0.50 7.99 -4.49
N LEU A 39 1.12 8.54 -5.52
CA LEU A 39 1.79 9.82 -5.38
C LEU A 39 0.80 10.92 -5.07
N GLU A 40 -0.32 10.91 -5.74
CA GLU A 40 -1.33 11.92 -5.52
C GLU A 40 -1.85 11.84 -4.09
N MET A 41 -2.13 10.65 -3.63
CA MET A 41 -2.64 10.49 -2.27
C MET A 41 -1.60 10.87 -1.24
N ALA A 42 -0.36 10.49 -1.47
CA ALA A 42 0.70 10.83 -0.53
C ALA A 42 0.94 12.35 -0.48
N HIS A 43 0.66 13.03 -1.58
CA HIS A 43 0.83 14.46 -1.64
C HIS A 43 -0.28 15.17 -0.87
N ASN A 44 -1.47 14.62 -0.93
CA ASN A 44 -2.64 15.24 -0.31
C ASN A 44 -2.82 14.89 1.14
N LYS A 45 -2.23 13.79 1.58
CA LYS A 45 -2.39 13.31 2.95
C LYS A 45 -1.04 12.91 3.49
N GLN A 46 -0.96 12.85 4.79
CA GLN A 46 0.26 12.38 5.41
C GLN A 46 0.05 10.97 5.91
N TYR A 47 0.97 10.08 5.58
CA TYR A 47 0.89 8.70 6.00
C TYR A 47 2.08 8.37 6.87
N ASP A 48 1.86 7.54 7.87
CA ASP A 48 2.94 7.09 8.73
C ASP A 48 3.73 5.99 8.04
N ILE A 49 3.05 5.20 7.23
CA ILE A 49 3.68 4.08 6.53
C ILE A 49 3.11 4.01 5.13
N ILE A 50 3.97 3.79 4.16
CA ILE A 50 3.53 3.54 2.79
C ILE A 50 4.07 2.18 2.39
N LEU A 51 3.18 1.24 2.14
CA LEU A 51 3.56 -0.10 1.74
C LEU A 51 3.45 -0.22 0.24
N LEU A 52 4.58 -0.43 -0.42
CA LEU A 52 4.60 -0.61 -1.85
C LEU A 52 4.78 -2.08 -2.13
N ASP A 53 3.89 -2.64 -2.92
CA ASP A 53 4.06 -4.01 -3.31
C ASP A 53 4.96 -4.07 -4.51
N ILE A 54 6.22 -4.28 -4.26
CA ILE A 54 7.14 -4.39 -5.33
C ILE A 54 7.51 -5.80 -5.56
N MET A 55 6.74 -6.72 -5.10
CA MET A 55 7.03 -8.06 -5.36
C MET A 55 6.67 -8.36 -6.73
N LEU A 56 6.92 -7.47 -7.60
CA LEU A 56 6.64 -7.70 -8.97
C LEU A 56 7.54 -8.74 -9.51
N PRO A 57 7.04 -9.60 -10.31
CA PRO A 57 7.83 -10.69 -10.80
C PRO A 57 9.05 -10.25 -11.52
N LYS A 58 9.01 -9.15 -12.15
CA LYS A 58 10.16 -8.72 -12.87
C LYS A 58 11.30 -8.40 -11.99
N LEU A 59 11.06 -8.19 -10.74
CA LEU A 59 12.13 -7.89 -9.87
C LEU A 59 12.93 -9.07 -9.55
N ASP A 60 12.34 -10.21 -9.53
CA ASP A 60 13.09 -11.31 -9.23
C ASP A 60 14.01 -11.62 -10.20
N GLY A 61 13.68 -11.31 -11.31
CA GLY A 61 14.54 -11.57 -12.28
C GLY A 61 15.83 -11.18 -11.95
N PHE A 62 16.04 -10.33 -11.31
CA PHE A 62 17.35 -9.99 -11.13
C PHE A 62 17.75 -10.00 -9.81
N GLN A 63 17.10 -10.16 -9.18
CA GLN A 63 17.57 -10.19 -8.18
C GLN A 63 18.16 -10.59 -7.71
N VAL A 64 18.06 -10.84 -7.86
CA VAL A 64 18.52 -11.20 -7.40
C VAL A 64 18.98 -11.16 -7.22
#